data_501407d4a9c8c71035b73be83664a557
#
_entry.id   501407d4a9c8c71035b73be83664a557
#
_cell.length_a   1.000
_cell.length_b   1.000
_cell.length_c   1.000
_cell.angle_alpha   90.00
_cell.angle_beta   90.00
_cell.angle_gamma   90.00
#
_symmetry.space_group_name_H-M   'P 1'
#
loop_
_entity.id
_entity.type
_entity.pdbx_description
1 polymer ?
#
loop_
_entity_poly.entity_id
_entity_poly.type
_entity_poly.pdbx_seq_one_letter_code
_entity_poly.pdbx_strand_id
1 'polypeptide(L)'
;MAGTTRTGLGAVRLAARALGRKVPKSRRAVSLSVLIGAVIAALAGALIAVTVPARPNRPEADREALWKIVHDRCEFGYRRTGAYAPCAFVDEQSGTALYKADFDPYQFLLIPLARITGIEDPALRESAGRNYLYDAWAARFLVTARLNNSLPESDVVLTINPKNARTQDQLHIHISCSSPTTSAALRNVDTSEYVGWKQLPIDLGGRRFQGLAVDTKAFESRNLFRDIYLKVTADGKKMENASIAVANVAQDQFLLLLAEGTEDQPVAAETLQDHDCSITKS
;
A
#
# COMPACT_ATOMS: atom_id res chain seq x y z
N MET A 1 2.59 56.93 -37.19
CA MET A 1 2.81 56.29 -38.50
C MET A 1 2.33 54.88 -38.35
N ALA A 2 1.10 54.56 -38.59
CA ALA A 2 0.37 54.38 -39.86
C ALA A 2 0.84 53.10 -40.58
N GLY A 3 -0.10 52.16 -40.70
CA GLY A 3 0.02 51.00 -41.55
C GLY A 3 -1.01 49.91 -41.28
N THR A 4 -2.26 50.21 -41.60
CA THR A 4 -3.43 49.33 -41.83
C THR A 4 -3.28 48.49 -43.10
N THR A 5 -3.91 47.30 -43.13
CA THR A 5 -4.78 46.74 -44.22
C THR A 5 -5.12 45.29 -43.86
N ARG A 6 -6.35 44.91 -43.62
CA ARG A 6 -7.59 44.66 -44.36
C ARG A 6 -7.46 43.68 -45.53
N THR A 7 -8.26 42.65 -45.49
CA THR A 7 -9.32 42.03 -46.33
C THR A 7 -8.98 40.56 -46.64
N GLY A 8 -9.87 39.62 -46.80
CA GLY A 8 -11.23 39.66 -47.18
C GLY A 8 -11.95 38.29 -47.11
N LEU A 9 -13.24 38.39 -47.05
CA LEU A 9 -14.23 37.33 -47.13
C LEU A 9 -14.20 36.59 -48.50
N GLY A 10 -14.50 35.27 -48.44
CA GLY A 10 -14.82 34.48 -49.62
C GLY A 10 -15.87 33.42 -49.28
N ALA A 11 -17.13 33.84 -49.38
CA ALA A 11 -18.28 32.92 -49.37
C ALA A 11 -18.47 32.29 -50.74
N VAL A 12 -18.55 30.99 -50.83
CA VAL A 12 -18.98 30.27 -52.03
C VAL A 12 -20.20 29.45 -51.70
N ARG A 13 -21.36 29.96 -52.15
CA ARG A 13 -22.61 29.20 -52.32
C ARG A 13 -22.48 28.33 -53.57
N LEU A 14 -22.83 27.04 -53.47
CA LEU A 14 -23.11 26.23 -54.64
C LEU A 14 -24.38 25.43 -54.44
N ALA A 15 -25.20 25.50 -55.48
CA ALA A 15 -26.58 25.21 -55.64
C ALA A 15 -26.98 23.74 -55.56
N ALA A 16 -28.17 23.54 -55.09
CA ALA A 16 -28.92 22.31 -55.17
C ALA A 16 -29.23 21.91 -56.61
N ARG A 17 -29.00 20.66 -56.96
CA ARG A 17 -29.60 20.03 -58.16
C ARG A 17 -30.34 18.74 -57.71
N ALA A 18 -31.66 18.84 -57.75
CA ALA A 18 -32.57 17.75 -57.62
C ALA A 18 -32.46 16.80 -58.81
N LEU A 19 -32.25 15.55 -58.59
CA LEU A 19 -32.48 14.46 -59.54
C LEU A 19 -33.35 13.42 -58.88
N GLY A 20 -34.60 13.42 -59.30
CA GLY A 20 -35.58 12.41 -58.89
C GLY A 20 -35.18 11.01 -59.37
N ARG A 21 -35.16 10.07 -58.47
CA ARG A 21 -35.09 8.65 -58.78
C ARG A 21 -36.28 7.96 -58.14
N LYS A 22 -37.14 7.41 -58.99
CA LYS A 22 -38.30 6.56 -58.63
C LYS A 22 -37.83 5.34 -57.86
N VAL A 23 -38.41 5.13 -56.70
CA VAL A 23 -38.25 3.91 -55.89
C VAL A 23 -39.30 2.88 -56.35
N PRO A 24 -38.94 1.65 -56.72
CA PRO A 24 -39.87 0.60 -56.94
C PRO A 24 -40.38 0.04 -55.59
N LYS A 25 -41.67 0.03 -55.35
CA LYS A 25 -42.33 -0.66 -54.27
C LYS A 25 -42.28 -2.18 -54.52
N SER A 26 -41.36 -2.85 -53.83
CA SER A 26 -41.43 -4.30 -53.62
C SER A 26 -41.65 -4.56 -52.14
N ARG A 27 -42.89 -4.74 -51.76
CA ARG A 27 -43.28 -5.27 -50.44
C ARG A 27 -43.03 -6.80 -50.49
N ARG A 28 -41.92 -7.26 -50.00
CA ARG A 28 -41.77 -8.64 -49.56
C ARG A 28 -42.20 -8.71 -48.11
N ALA A 29 -43.33 -9.37 -47.87
CA ALA A 29 -43.77 -9.72 -46.53
C ALA A 29 -42.75 -10.74 -45.98
N VAL A 30 -41.96 -10.32 -45.02
CA VAL A 30 -41.12 -11.23 -44.21
C VAL A 30 -42.06 -11.95 -43.27
N SER A 31 -42.16 -13.26 -43.41
CA SER A 31 -43.05 -14.10 -42.62
C SER A 31 -42.73 -13.95 -41.13
N LEU A 32 -43.73 -13.70 -40.32
CA LEU A 32 -43.66 -13.54 -38.86
C LEU A 32 -42.94 -14.73 -38.19
N SER A 33 -42.97 -15.89 -38.81
CA SER A 33 -42.34 -17.11 -38.35
C SER A 33 -40.77 -17.05 -38.32
N VAL A 34 -40.15 -16.23 -39.18
CA VAL A 34 -38.67 -16.08 -39.22
C VAL A 34 -38.20 -15.16 -38.08
N LEU A 35 -39.00 -14.18 -37.70
CA LEU A 35 -38.69 -13.28 -36.57
C LEU A 35 -38.81 -13.99 -35.22
N ILE A 36 -39.78 -14.88 -35.05
CA ILE A 36 -39.93 -15.65 -33.80
C ILE A 36 -38.77 -16.65 -33.61
N GLY A 37 -38.33 -17.30 -34.71
CA GLY A 37 -37.18 -18.21 -34.65
C GLY A 37 -35.87 -17.51 -34.27
N ALA A 38 -35.64 -16.28 -34.76
CA ALA A 38 -34.44 -15.52 -34.44
C ALA A 38 -34.40 -15.02 -32.96
N VAL A 39 -35.57 -14.68 -32.41
CA VAL A 39 -35.69 -14.25 -31.01
C VAL A 39 -35.48 -15.43 -30.03
N ILE A 40 -35.99 -16.61 -30.36
CA ILE A 40 -35.80 -17.83 -29.54
C ILE A 40 -34.36 -18.29 -29.56
N ALA A 41 -33.69 -18.20 -30.71
CA ALA A 41 -32.25 -18.54 -30.80
C ALA A 41 -31.36 -17.53 -30.02
N ALA A 42 -31.74 -16.24 -29.97
CA ALA A 42 -31.01 -15.24 -29.19
C ALA A 42 -31.23 -15.40 -27.67
N LEU A 43 -32.39 -15.85 -27.24
CA LEU A 43 -32.68 -16.12 -25.82
C LEU A 43 -32.11 -17.45 -25.31
N ALA A 44 -31.93 -18.46 -26.18
CA ALA A 44 -31.27 -19.70 -25.82
C ALA A 44 -29.75 -19.55 -25.69
N GLY A 45 -29.11 -18.58 -26.38
CA GLY A 45 -27.71 -18.27 -26.29
C GLY A 45 -27.30 -17.52 -25.01
N ALA A 46 -28.25 -16.93 -24.28
CA ALA A 46 -27.96 -16.11 -23.09
C ALA A 46 -27.92 -16.90 -21.77
N LEU A 47 -28.15 -18.22 -21.80
CA LEU A 47 -28.15 -19.07 -20.61
C LEU A 47 -26.99 -20.10 -20.55
N ILE A 48 -25.88 -19.82 -21.24
CA ILE A 48 -24.64 -20.46 -20.87
C ILE A 48 -24.12 -19.69 -19.66
N ALA A 49 -24.58 -20.07 -18.47
CA ALA A 49 -23.92 -19.73 -17.22
C ALA A 49 -22.49 -20.24 -17.36
N VAL A 50 -21.55 -19.33 -17.59
CA VAL A 50 -20.13 -19.61 -17.42
C VAL A 50 -19.97 -19.96 -15.95
N THR A 51 -20.07 -21.24 -15.62
CA THR A 51 -19.63 -21.73 -14.32
C THR A 51 -18.12 -21.51 -14.29
N VAL A 52 -17.70 -20.35 -13.79
CA VAL A 52 -16.29 -20.12 -13.43
C VAL A 52 -15.99 -21.22 -12.40
N PRO A 53 -15.06 -22.14 -12.70
CA PRO A 53 -14.74 -23.16 -11.72
C PRO A 53 -14.33 -22.43 -10.44
N ALA A 54 -14.97 -22.80 -9.33
CA ALA A 54 -14.58 -22.30 -8.01
C ALA A 54 -13.07 -22.48 -7.90
N ARG A 55 -12.34 -21.41 -7.66
CA ARG A 55 -10.90 -21.49 -7.40
C ARG A 55 -10.71 -22.56 -6.34
N PRO A 56 -9.82 -23.54 -6.52
CA PRO A 56 -9.55 -24.53 -5.49
C PRO A 56 -9.30 -23.76 -4.20
N ASN A 57 -9.98 -24.14 -3.12
CA ASN A 57 -9.79 -23.56 -1.80
C ASN A 57 -8.30 -23.57 -1.54
N ARG A 58 -7.66 -22.39 -1.64
CA ARG A 58 -6.31 -22.19 -1.16
C ARG A 58 -6.39 -22.47 0.33
N PRO A 59 -5.61 -23.41 0.91
CA PRO A 59 -5.66 -23.61 2.35
C PRO A 59 -5.52 -22.25 3.00
N GLU A 60 -6.42 -21.96 3.93
CA GLU A 60 -6.37 -20.72 4.70
C GLU A 60 -4.96 -20.59 5.28
N ALA A 61 -4.29 -19.48 4.99
CA ALA A 61 -2.93 -19.27 5.45
C ALA A 61 -2.89 -19.37 6.98
N ASP A 62 -2.00 -20.16 7.55
CA ASP A 62 -1.80 -20.24 9.00
C ASP A 62 -1.38 -18.86 9.52
N ARG A 63 -2.33 -18.14 10.13
CA ARG A 63 -2.12 -16.79 10.65
C ARG A 63 -1.13 -16.75 11.83
N GLU A 64 -0.82 -17.91 12.41
CA GLU A 64 0.14 -18.08 13.50
C GLU A 64 1.55 -18.48 13.02
N ALA A 65 1.75 -18.64 11.72
CA ALA A 65 3.02 -19.15 11.17
C ALA A 65 4.20 -18.27 11.57
N LEU A 66 4.05 -16.95 11.50
CA LEU A 66 5.13 -16.02 11.86
C LEU A 66 5.45 -16.06 13.36
N TRP A 67 4.42 -16.14 14.21
CA TRP A 67 4.61 -16.34 15.65
C TRP A 67 5.39 -17.61 15.95
N LYS A 68 4.97 -18.75 15.36
CA LYS A 68 5.65 -20.04 15.53
C LYS A 68 7.11 -19.99 15.07
N ILE A 69 7.38 -19.33 13.97
CA ILE A 69 8.76 -19.16 13.48
C ILE A 69 9.60 -18.39 14.52
N VAL A 70 9.12 -17.26 14.99
CA VAL A 70 9.88 -16.41 15.90
C VAL A 70 10.02 -17.04 17.27
N HIS A 71 8.93 -17.49 17.89
CA HIS A 71 8.94 -18.03 19.23
C HIS A 71 9.54 -19.42 19.31
N ASP A 72 9.04 -20.38 18.49
CA ASP A 72 9.39 -21.79 18.62
C ASP A 72 10.75 -22.14 18.01
N ARG A 73 11.26 -21.30 17.10
CA ARG A 73 12.52 -21.57 16.39
C ARG A 73 13.57 -20.53 16.68
N CYS A 74 13.33 -19.25 16.43
CA CYS A 74 14.34 -18.21 16.55
C CYS A 74 14.70 -17.95 18.02
N GLU A 75 13.73 -17.59 18.84
CA GLU A 75 13.93 -17.29 20.27
C GLU A 75 14.35 -18.54 21.05
N PHE A 76 13.65 -19.65 20.86
CA PHE A 76 13.97 -20.90 21.53
C PHE A 76 15.38 -21.41 21.17
N GLY A 77 15.76 -21.36 19.90
CA GLY A 77 17.12 -21.73 19.46
C GLY A 77 18.18 -20.83 20.06
N TYR A 78 17.95 -19.51 20.04
CA TYR A 78 18.85 -18.52 20.60
C TYR A 78 19.11 -18.73 22.09
N ARG A 79 18.05 -18.94 22.88
CA ARG A 79 18.16 -19.18 24.34
C ARG A 79 18.89 -20.46 24.69
N ARG A 80 18.80 -21.48 23.83
CA ARG A 80 19.44 -22.77 24.11
C ARG A 80 20.87 -22.89 23.62
N THR A 81 21.18 -22.30 22.48
CA THR A 81 22.43 -22.57 21.76
C THR A 81 23.11 -21.32 21.22
N GLY A 82 22.47 -20.15 21.36
CA GLY A 82 22.91 -18.91 20.69
C GLY A 82 22.59 -18.86 19.19
N ALA A 83 21.95 -19.90 18.63
CA ALA A 83 21.58 -19.95 17.22
C ALA A 83 20.16 -19.41 17.02
N TYR A 84 20.00 -18.45 16.14
CA TYR A 84 18.70 -17.77 15.89
C TYR A 84 18.07 -18.10 14.53
N ALA A 85 18.61 -19.05 13.78
CA ALA A 85 18.00 -19.45 12.50
C ALA A 85 16.56 -20.00 12.71
N PRO A 86 15.60 -19.64 11.86
CA PRO A 86 15.75 -18.97 10.56
C PRO A 86 15.76 -17.42 10.61
N CYS A 87 15.69 -16.79 11.76
CA CYS A 87 15.81 -15.35 11.85
C CYS A 87 17.22 -14.88 11.42
N ALA A 88 17.29 -13.63 10.99
CA ALA A 88 18.58 -12.97 10.73
C ALA A 88 19.26 -12.53 12.03
N PHE A 89 18.47 -12.24 13.07
CA PHE A 89 18.95 -11.82 14.37
C PHE A 89 17.85 -11.97 15.44
N VAL A 90 18.25 -12.17 16.68
CA VAL A 90 17.40 -12.13 17.88
C VAL A 90 18.08 -11.26 18.91
N ASP A 91 17.36 -10.29 19.45
CA ASP A 91 17.81 -9.43 20.54
C ASP A 91 16.82 -9.51 21.71
N GLU A 92 17.21 -10.22 22.78
CA GLU A 92 16.40 -10.33 23.99
C GLU A 92 16.34 -9.00 24.77
N GLN A 93 17.36 -8.15 24.66
CA GLN A 93 17.38 -6.86 25.34
C GLN A 93 16.32 -5.91 24.71
N SER A 94 16.27 -5.85 23.42
CA SER A 94 15.21 -5.14 22.71
C SER A 94 13.88 -5.93 22.63
N GLY A 95 13.89 -7.22 22.95
CA GLY A 95 12.71 -8.08 22.87
C GLY A 95 12.20 -8.21 21.43
N THR A 96 13.12 -8.28 20.46
CA THR A 96 12.79 -8.31 19.03
C THR A 96 13.57 -9.39 18.28
N ALA A 97 12.99 -9.83 17.18
CA ALA A 97 13.65 -10.64 16.16
C ALA A 97 13.60 -9.94 14.81
N LEU A 98 14.62 -10.14 14.01
CA LEU A 98 14.66 -9.70 12.61
C LEU A 98 14.57 -10.92 11.71
N TYR A 99 13.54 -10.96 10.88
CA TYR A 99 13.27 -12.04 9.95
C TYR A 99 13.41 -11.54 8.52
N LYS A 100 14.12 -12.28 7.68
CA LYS A 100 14.20 -12.00 6.26
C LYS A 100 12.97 -12.57 5.59
N ALA A 101 12.14 -11.73 4.95
CA ALA A 101 10.94 -12.17 4.25
C ALA A 101 11.28 -13.19 3.15
N ASP A 102 10.56 -14.32 3.11
CA ASP A 102 10.94 -15.48 2.30
C ASP A 102 10.95 -15.20 0.79
N PHE A 103 9.94 -14.43 0.32
CA PHE A 103 9.70 -14.21 -1.11
C PHE A 103 10.13 -12.83 -1.61
N ASP A 104 10.76 -12.02 -0.76
CA ASP A 104 11.24 -10.69 -1.09
C ASP A 104 12.77 -10.66 -0.97
N PRO A 105 13.52 -10.24 -1.99
CA PRO A 105 14.99 -10.25 -1.93
C PRO A 105 15.56 -9.25 -0.92
N TYR A 106 14.85 -8.19 -0.57
CA TYR A 106 15.38 -7.07 0.19
C TYR A 106 14.65 -6.79 1.49
N GLN A 107 13.39 -7.19 1.64
CA GLN A 107 12.56 -6.88 2.79
C GLN A 107 12.98 -7.67 4.04
N PHE A 108 13.05 -6.96 5.17
CA PHE A 108 13.14 -7.54 6.50
C PHE A 108 11.90 -7.20 7.31
N LEU A 109 11.60 -8.04 8.29
CA LEU A 109 10.52 -7.85 9.25
C LEU A 109 11.15 -7.70 10.63
N LEU A 110 10.83 -6.62 11.34
CA LEU A 110 11.03 -6.57 12.78
C LEU A 110 9.79 -7.11 13.46
N ILE A 111 9.98 -8.07 14.36
CA ILE A 111 8.92 -8.83 15.02
C ILE A 111 9.18 -8.83 16.52
N PRO A 112 8.23 -8.38 17.37
CA PRO A 112 8.35 -8.54 18.82
C PRO A 112 8.48 -10.00 19.23
N LEU A 113 9.31 -10.31 20.23
CA LEU A 113 9.35 -11.60 20.91
C LEU A 113 8.12 -11.79 21.79
N ALA A 114 7.50 -10.71 22.25
CA ALA A 114 6.21 -10.74 22.92
C ALA A 114 5.08 -11.06 21.94
N ARG A 115 4.04 -11.76 22.43
CA ARG A 115 2.82 -11.97 21.66
C ARG A 115 2.05 -10.66 21.52
N ILE A 116 2.16 -10.02 20.38
CA ILE A 116 1.46 -8.80 19.99
C ILE A 116 0.77 -9.08 18.65
N THR A 117 -0.55 -9.08 18.65
CA THR A 117 -1.34 -9.53 17.49
C THR A 117 -1.13 -8.63 16.26
N GLY A 118 -1.11 -7.33 16.46
CA GLY A 118 -0.98 -6.35 15.40
C GLY A 118 -1.03 -4.93 15.94
N ILE A 119 -1.22 -3.95 15.06
CA ILE A 119 -1.25 -2.52 15.42
C ILE A 119 -2.36 -2.16 16.42
N GLU A 120 -3.43 -2.94 16.45
CA GLU A 120 -4.57 -2.77 17.36
C GLU A 120 -4.30 -3.25 18.79
N ASP A 121 -3.20 -3.99 19.02
CA ASP A 121 -2.90 -4.57 20.32
C ASP A 121 -2.70 -3.50 21.40
N PRO A 122 -3.43 -3.60 22.55
CA PRO A 122 -3.33 -2.61 23.60
C PRO A 122 -1.94 -2.48 24.22
N ALA A 123 -1.12 -3.53 24.19
CA ALA A 123 0.25 -3.50 24.74
C ALA A 123 1.14 -2.42 24.08
N LEU A 124 0.88 -2.08 22.82
CA LEU A 124 1.62 -1.05 22.10
C LEU A 124 1.42 0.37 22.67
N ARG A 125 0.32 0.59 23.41
CA ARG A 125 -0.10 1.92 23.89
C ARG A 125 0.29 2.18 25.35
N GLU A 126 0.80 1.19 26.04
CA GLU A 126 1.20 1.32 27.45
C GLU A 126 2.38 2.28 27.57
N SER A 127 2.44 2.99 28.71
CA SER A 127 3.48 4.02 28.94
C SER A 127 4.89 3.44 28.97
N ALA A 128 5.04 2.17 29.33
CA ALA A 128 6.29 1.42 29.26
C ALA A 128 6.44 0.67 27.94
N GLY A 129 5.54 0.92 26.97
CA GLY A 129 5.52 0.29 25.67
C GLY A 129 6.82 0.55 24.90
N ARG A 130 7.31 -0.49 24.25
CA ARG A 130 8.54 -0.45 23.50
C ARG A 130 8.35 0.32 22.19
N ASN A 131 9.37 1.06 21.78
CA ASN A 131 9.35 1.79 20.51
C ASN A 131 9.83 0.88 19.36
N TYR A 132 9.01 -0.09 18.96
CA TYR A 132 9.34 -1.02 17.86
C TYR A 132 9.55 -0.32 16.51
N LEU A 133 9.01 0.91 16.31
CA LEU A 133 9.26 1.67 15.10
C LEU A 133 10.71 2.17 15.06
N TYR A 134 11.23 2.61 16.19
CA TYR A 134 12.65 3.00 16.29
C TYR A 134 13.58 1.79 16.13
N ASP A 135 13.26 0.67 16.79
CA ASP A 135 14.03 -0.58 16.65
C ASP A 135 14.06 -1.05 15.17
N ALA A 136 12.92 -0.94 14.46
CA ALA A 136 12.84 -1.27 13.04
C ALA A 136 13.69 -0.31 12.18
N TRP A 137 13.66 0.98 12.50
CA TRP A 137 14.49 1.95 11.82
C TRP A 137 15.99 1.70 12.06
N ALA A 138 16.36 1.34 13.27
CA ALA A 138 17.74 0.97 13.59
C ALA A 138 18.21 -0.22 12.75
N ALA A 139 17.31 -1.15 12.40
CA ALA A 139 17.63 -2.34 11.59
C ALA A 139 17.66 -2.09 10.06
N ARG A 140 17.36 -0.87 9.57
CA ARG A 140 17.32 -0.54 8.12
C ARG A 140 18.63 -0.86 7.38
N PHE A 141 19.77 -0.85 8.09
CA PHE A 141 21.06 -1.17 7.50
C PHE A 141 21.09 -2.56 6.86
N LEU A 142 20.23 -3.48 7.28
CA LEU A 142 20.16 -4.81 6.68
C LEU A 142 19.65 -4.74 5.22
N VAL A 143 18.73 -3.81 4.93
CA VAL A 143 18.26 -3.56 3.56
C VAL A 143 19.37 -2.93 2.73
N THR A 144 20.01 -1.88 3.25
CA THR A 144 21.09 -1.19 2.52
C THR A 144 22.28 -2.10 2.27
N ALA A 145 22.65 -2.95 3.24
CA ALA A 145 23.74 -3.91 3.09
C ALA A 145 23.48 -4.94 1.97
N ARG A 146 22.25 -5.40 1.82
CA ARG A 146 21.87 -6.30 0.70
C ARG A 146 21.97 -5.64 -0.67
N LEU A 147 21.94 -4.32 -0.71
CA LEU A 147 22.08 -3.49 -1.91
C LEU A 147 23.49 -2.90 -2.05
N ASN A 148 24.48 -3.50 -1.38
CA ASN A 148 25.87 -3.02 -1.38
C ASN A 148 25.99 -1.54 -0.96
N ASN A 149 25.11 -1.10 -0.04
CA ASN A 149 25.00 0.29 0.46
C ASN A 149 24.73 1.34 -0.64
N SER A 150 24.09 0.93 -1.74
CA SER A 150 23.68 1.85 -2.82
C SER A 150 22.37 2.58 -2.54
N LEU A 151 21.62 2.17 -1.51
CA LEU A 151 20.34 2.76 -1.14
C LEU A 151 20.54 3.84 -0.06
N PRO A 152 20.16 5.11 -0.32
CA PRO A 152 20.10 6.13 0.72
C PRO A 152 19.09 5.76 1.82
N GLU A 153 19.37 6.14 3.06
CA GLU A 153 18.45 5.87 4.18
C GLU A 153 17.07 6.52 3.98
N SER A 154 17.01 7.68 3.34
CA SER A 154 15.75 8.35 2.96
C SER A 154 14.87 7.53 2.02
N ASP A 155 15.42 6.52 1.38
CA ASP A 155 14.71 5.64 0.48
C ASP A 155 14.34 4.29 1.13
N VAL A 156 14.50 4.18 2.44
CA VAL A 156 13.94 3.10 3.26
C VAL A 156 12.65 3.58 3.90
N VAL A 157 11.60 2.78 3.83
CA VAL A 157 10.32 3.04 4.49
C VAL A 157 9.91 1.85 5.35
N LEU A 158 9.44 2.16 6.56
CA LEU A 158 8.81 1.20 7.45
C LEU A 158 7.32 1.17 7.19
N THR A 159 6.71 -0.01 7.21
CA THR A 159 5.25 -0.11 7.07
C THR A 159 4.65 -1.16 8.00
N ILE A 160 3.40 -0.91 8.43
CA ILE A 160 2.57 -1.85 9.17
C ILE A 160 1.20 -1.90 8.51
N ASN A 161 0.76 -3.08 8.15
CA ASN A 161 -0.55 -3.29 7.53
C ASN A 161 -1.66 -3.47 8.58
N PRO A 162 -2.92 -3.10 8.26
CA PRO A 162 -4.07 -3.31 9.12
C PRO A 162 -4.46 -4.80 9.19
N LYS A 163 -5.33 -5.14 10.12
CA LYS A 163 -5.78 -6.51 10.39
C LYS A 163 -6.28 -7.25 9.15
N ASN A 164 -7.03 -6.58 8.30
CA ASN A 164 -7.65 -7.17 7.10
C ASN A 164 -6.77 -7.12 5.83
N ALA A 165 -5.56 -6.57 5.94
CA ALA A 165 -4.55 -6.60 4.86
C ALA A 165 -3.29 -7.38 5.25
N ARG A 166 -3.20 -7.92 6.48
CA ARG A 166 -2.09 -8.78 6.90
C ARG A 166 -2.48 -10.25 6.86
N THR A 167 -1.52 -11.11 6.63
CA THR A 167 -1.70 -12.57 6.61
C THR A 167 -1.32 -13.24 7.93
N GLN A 168 -0.69 -12.52 8.85
CA GLN A 168 -0.14 -13.03 10.10
C GLN A 168 -0.68 -12.26 11.31
N ASP A 169 -1.05 -12.96 12.40
CA ASP A 169 -1.50 -12.37 13.65
C ASP A 169 -0.37 -12.31 14.69
N GLN A 170 0.76 -11.83 14.24
CA GLN A 170 1.88 -11.36 15.04
C GLN A 170 2.33 -10.02 14.44
N LEU A 171 2.50 -8.98 15.25
CA LEU A 171 3.00 -7.68 14.80
C LEU A 171 4.31 -7.87 14.04
N HIS A 172 4.36 -7.34 12.85
CA HIS A 172 5.57 -7.28 12.06
C HIS A 172 5.65 -5.94 11.34
N ILE A 173 6.81 -5.32 11.44
CA ILE A 173 7.11 -4.06 10.79
C ILE A 173 7.97 -4.37 9.58
N HIS A 174 7.45 -4.09 8.40
CA HIS A 174 8.17 -4.26 7.15
C HIS A 174 9.22 -3.17 7.01
N ILE A 175 10.45 -3.56 6.70
CA ILE A 175 11.59 -2.67 6.46
C ILE A 175 12.04 -2.95 5.03
N SER A 176 11.82 -2.01 4.11
CA SER A 176 12.15 -2.21 2.69
C SER A 176 12.39 -0.88 1.98
N CYS A 177 12.78 -0.96 0.71
CA CYS A 177 12.90 0.20 -0.16
C CYS A 177 11.55 0.87 -0.37
N SER A 178 11.52 2.19 -0.36
CA SER A 178 10.36 2.93 -0.87
C SER A 178 10.23 2.76 -2.38
N SER A 179 9.01 2.78 -2.89
CA SER A 179 8.82 2.85 -4.33
C SER A 179 9.37 4.18 -4.89
N PRO A 180 9.85 4.23 -6.14
CA PRO A 180 10.35 5.48 -6.73
C PRO A 180 9.34 6.62 -6.66
N THR A 181 8.06 6.32 -6.84
CA THR A 181 6.99 7.32 -6.76
C THR A 181 6.77 7.82 -5.33
N THR A 182 6.82 6.93 -4.34
CA THR A 182 6.73 7.29 -2.92
C THR A 182 7.91 8.15 -2.51
N SER A 183 9.14 7.75 -2.84
CA SER A 183 10.34 8.51 -2.51
C SER A 183 10.32 9.90 -3.14
N ALA A 184 10.00 10.00 -4.44
CA ALA A 184 9.91 11.29 -5.13
C ALA A 184 8.85 12.23 -4.50
N ALA A 185 7.73 11.67 -4.07
CA ALA A 185 6.67 12.44 -3.42
C ALA A 185 7.08 12.94 -2.03
N LEU A 186 7.72 12.10 -1.23
CA LEU A 186 8.11 12.42 0.14
C LEU A 186 9.28 13.40 0.22
N ARG A 187 10.20 13.42 -0.74
CA ARG A 187 11.31 14.39 -0.80
C ARG A 187 10.85 15.86 -0.90
N ASN A 188 9.62 16.10 -1.34
CA ASN A 188 9.06 17.44 -1.51
C ASN A 188 8.13 17.85 -0.37
N VAL A 189 8.04 17.07 0.70
CA VAL A 189 7.19 17.39 1.86
C VAL A 189 7.88 18.41 2.75
N ASP A 190 7.23 19.56 2.96
CA ASP A 190 7.66 20.52 3.96
C ASP A 190 7.18 20.05 5.35
N THR A 191 8.10 19.50 6.15
CA THR A 191 7.79 18.97 7.47
C THR A 191 7.25 20.00 8.45
N SER A 192 7.55 21.29 8.26
CA SER A 192 7.04 22.36 9.12
C SER A 192 5.51 22.49 9.07
N GLU A 193 4.88 21.97 8.03
CA GLU A 193 3.42 21.95 7.92
C GLU A 193 2.76 20.80 8.70
N TYR A 194 3.54 19.85 9.22
CA TYR A 194 3.07 18.61 9.86
C TYR A 194 3.43 18.55 11.35
N VAL A 195 3.51 19.68 12.03
CA VAL A 195 3.69 19.75 13.50
C VAL A 195 2.55 19.09 14.28
N GLY A 196 1.40 18.89 13.63
CA GLY A 196 0.27 18.08 14.05
C GLY A 196 -0.21 17.24 12.88
N TRP A 197 -1.12 16.29 13.14
CA TRP A 197 -1.69 15.46 12.09
C TRP A 197 -2.39 16.30 11.02
N LYS A 198 -1.95 16.19 9.79
CA LYS A 198 -2.48 16.90 8.62
C LYS A 198 -2.53 15.99 7.41
N GLN A 199 -3.60 16.11 6.61
CA GLN A 199 -3.73 15.38 5.35
C GLN A 199 -2.63 15.80 4.37
N LEU A 200 -1.93 14.83 3.77
CA LEU A 200 -1.01 15.12 2.67
C LEU A 200 -1.78 15.62 1.44
N PRO A 201 -1.24 16.58 0.69
CA PRO A 201 -1.86 17.09 -0.53
C PRO A 201 -1.74 16.12 -1.71
N ILE A 202 -0.94 15.07 -1.56
CA ILE A 202 -0.62 14.07 -2.58
C ILE A 202 -1.12 12.69 -2.17
N ASP A 203 -1.41 11.85 -3.15
CA ASP A 203 -1.69 10.44 -2.93
C ASP A 203 -0.38 9.65 -2.96
N LEU A 204 -0.21 8.72 -2.01
CA LEU A 204 0.90 7.79 -1.96
C LEU A 204 0.37 6.37 -2.23
N GLY A 205 0.94 5.68 -3.22
CA GLY A 205 0.44 4.36 -3.61
C GLY A 205 -1.05 4.35 -3.99
N GLY A 206 -1.58 5.47 -4.51
CA GLY A 206 -3.00 5.64 -4.83
C GLY A 206 -3.91 5.80 -3.61
N ARG A 207 -3.37 6.15 -2.46
CA ARG A 207 -4.09 6.30 -1.18
C ARG A 207 -3.72 7.61 -0.49
N ARG A 208 -4.67 8.14 0.27
CA ARG A 208 -4.48 9.35 1.07
C ARG A 208 -3.97 9.01 2.44
N PHE A 209 -2.90 9.70 2.83
CA PHE A 209 -2.30 9.60 4.15
C PHE A 209 -2.39 10.93 4.89
N GLN A 210 -2.54 10.84 6.20
CA GLN A 210 -2.26 11.94 7.12
C GLN A 210 -0.81 11.83 7.55
N GLY A 211 -0.11 12.96 7.70
CA GLY A 211 1.26 13.04 8.16
C GLY A 211 1.37 13.68 9.53
N LEU A 212 2.35 13.23 10.32
CA LEU A 212 2.85 13.88 11.52
C LEU A 212 4.37 13.90 11.46
N ALA A 213 4.97 15.07 11.44
CA ALA A 213 6.43 15.20 11.50
C ALA A 213 6.92 15.09 12.95
N VAL A 214 8.01 14.34 13.11
CA VAL A 214 8.74 14.24 14.39
C VAL A 214 10.23 14.33 14.12
N ASP A 215 10.97 14.96 15.02
CA ASP A 215 12.43 14.95 14.98
C ASP A 215 12.98 13.60 15.48
N THR A 216 14.28 13.37 15.25
CA THR A 216 14.95 12.13 15.68
C THR A 216 14.76 11.86 17.17
N LYS A 217 14.86 12.88 18.03
CA LYS A 217 14.70 12.72 19.48
C LYS A 217 13.27 12.28 19.84
N ALA A 218 12.27 12.88 19.23
CA ALA A 218 10.88 12.48 19.45
C ALA A 218 10.61 11.08 18.88
N PHE A 219 11.16 10.76 17.71
CA PHE A 219 11.05 9.44 17.11
C PHE A 219 11.67 8.35 17.99
N GLU A 220 12.80 8.63 18.64
CA GLU A 220 13.48 7.70 19.54
C GLU A 220 12.74 7.52 20.88
N SER A 221 12.22 8.61 21.46
CA SER A 221 11.78 8.61 22.87
C SER A 221 10.26 8.55 23.07
N ARG A 222 9.44 8.87 22.05
CA ARG A 222 7.97 8.91 22.19
C ARG A 222 7.36 7.54 21.91
N ASN A 223 6.27 7.24 22.60
CA ASN A 223 5.41 6.13 22.22
C ASN A 223 4.51 6.54 21.05
N LEU A 224 5.00 6.37 19.82
CA LEU A 224 4.31 6.76 18.60
C LEU A 224 3.05 5.94 18.33
N PHE A 225 2.98 4.69 18.79
CA PHE A 225 1.75 3.89 18.71
C PHE A 225 0.62 4.50 19.55
N ARG A 226 0.96 5.09 20.68
CA ARG A 226 -0.01 5.83 21.49
C ARG A 226 -0.50 7.09 20.78
N ASP A 227 0.41 7.85 20.17
CA ASP A 227 0.05 9.05 19.41
C ASP A 227 -0.90 8.72 18.24
N ILE A 228 -0.59 7.64 17.52
CA ILE A 228 -1.43 7.12 16.43
C ILE A 228 -2.79 6.67 16.97
N TYR A 229 -2.81 5.95 18.08
CA TYR A 229 -4.06 5.51 18.72
C TYR A 229 -4.95 6.68 19.10
N LEU A 230 -4.37 7.73 19.71
CA LEU A 230 -5.13 8.92 20.07
C LEU A 230 -5.72 9.60 18.84
N LYS A 231 -4.96 9.67 17.74
CA LYS A 231 -5.44 10.22 16.47
C LYS A 231 -6.58 9.40 15.89
N VAL A 232 -6.38 8.09 15.72
CA VAL A 232 -7.38 7.16 15.16
C VAL A 232 -8.68 7.22 15.96
N THR A 233 -8.57 7.25 17.30
CA THR A 233 -9.74 7.32 18.19
C THR A 233 -10.44 8.70 18.09
N ALA A 234 -9.68 9.80 18.00
CA ALA A 234 -10.24 11.13 17.82
C ALA A 234 -11.00 11.26 16.49
N ASP A 235 -10.57 10.55 15.46
CA ASP A 235 -11.26 10.48 14.17
C ASP A 235 -12.49 9.54 14.18
N GLY A 236 -12.80 8.90 15.32
CA GLY A 236 -13.89 7.94 15.45
C GLY A 236 -13.64 6.63 14.69
N LYS A 237 -12.37 6.29 14.44
CA LYS A 237 -11.94 5.13 13.67
C LYS A 237 -11.43 4.01 14.59
N LYS A 238 -11.13 2.85 13.98
CA LYS A 238 -10.64 1.66 14.69
C LYS A 238 -9.19 1.38 14.33
N MET A 239 -8.35 1.10 15.32
CA MET A 239 -6.94 0.75 15.12
C MET A 239 -6.73 -0.46 14.21
N GLU A 240 -7.63 -1.43 14.25
CA GLU A 240 -7.56 -2.62 13.38
C GLU A 240 -7.61 -2.30 11.87
N ASN A 241 -8.12 -1.11 11.50
CA ASN A 241 -8.20 -0.63 10.12
C ASN A 241 -7.10 0.39 9.77
N ALA A 242 -6.22 0.72 10.72
CA ALA A 242 -5.15 1.69 10.53
C ALA A 242 -3.92 1.04 9.87
N SER A 243 -3.35 1.77 8.93
CA SER A 243 -2.05 1.48 8.31
C SER A 243 -1.07 2.56 8.67
N ILE A 244 0.15 2.17 8.97
CA ILE A 244 1.23 3.09 9.33
C ILE A 244 2.37 2.94 8.35
N ALA A 245 2.98 4.07 7.98
CA ALA A 245 4.33 4.07 7.44
C ALA A 245 5.19 5.11 8.16
N VAL A 246 6.51 4.93 8.12
CA VAL A 246 7.49 5.89 8.61
C VAL A 246 8.57 6.05 7.56
N ALA A 247 8.85 7.29 7.21
CA ALA A 247 9.93 7.65 6.29
C ALA A 247 10.81 8.72 6.91
N ASN A 248 12.12 8.64 6.66
CA ASN A 248 13.03 9.75 6.91
C ASN A 248 12.95 10.69 5.69
N VAL A 249 12.49 11.91 5.88
CA VAL A 249 12.21 12.85 4.79
C VAL A 249 13.21 14.01 4.69
N ALA A 250 13.96 14.24 5.77
CA ALA A 250 15.06 15.19 5.81
C ALA A 250 16.04 14.82 6.94
N GLN A 251 17.17 15.49 7.01
CA GLN A 251 18.08 15.32 8.15
C GLN A 251 17.31 15.58 9.46
N ASP A 252 17.41 14.62 10.40
CA ASP A 252 16.74 14.65 11.71
C ASP A 252 15.20 14.81 11.66
N GLN A 253 14.57 14.47 10.54
CA GLN A 253 13.12 14.59 10.37
C GLN A 253 12.50 13.29 9.84
N PHE A 254 11.54 12.79 10.58
CA PHE A 254 10.70 11.66 10.21
C PHE A 254 9.27 12.11 9.96
N LEU A 255 8.63 11.49 9.00
CA LEU A 255 7.22 11.64 8.75
C LEU A 255 6.51 10.32 9.08
N LEU A 256 5.66 10.37 10.11
CA LEU A 256 4.70 9.30 10.36
C LEU A 256 3.53 9.49 9.40
N LEU A 257 3.18 8.43 8.72
CA LEU A 257 2.08 8.38 7.75
C LEU A 257 0.99 7.47 8.29
N LEU A 258 -0.22 7.96 8.36
CA LEU A 258 -1.41 7.22 8.80
C LEU A 258 -2.44 7.22 7.67
N ALA A 259 -2.88 6.02 7.28
CA ALA A 259 -4.04 5.84 6.44
C ALA A 259 -5.03 4.92 7.14
N GLU A 260 -6.31 5.16 6.90
CA GLU A 260 -7.39 4.40 7.51
C GLU A 260 -8.30 3.84 6.42
N GLY A 261 -8.39 2.53 6.37
CA GLY A 261 -9.33 1.82 5.52
C GLY A 261 -10.65 1.53 6.22
N THR A 262 -11.41 0.65 5.62
CA THR A 262 -12.57 -0.01 6.22
C THR A 262 -12.35 -1.51 6.26
N GLU A 263 -13.23 -2.24 6.92
CA GLU A 263 -13.16 -3.71 6.95
C GLU A 263 -13.19 -4.31 5.53
N ASP A 264 -14.02 -3.77 4.65
CA ASP A 264 -14.19 -4.24 3.27
C ASP A 264 -13.17 -3.63 2.29
N GLN A 265 -12.57 -2.50 2.63
CA GLN A 265 -11.61 -1.77 1.79
C GLN A 265 -10.37 -1.39 2.59
N PRO A 266 -9.49 -2.36 2.88
CA PRO A 266 -8.26 -2.08 3.60
C PRO A 266 -7.31 -1.18 2.79
N VAL A 267 -6.51 -0.43 3.49
CA VAL A 267 -5.36 0.29 2.92
C VAL A 267 -4.10 -0.39 3.44
N ALA A 268 -3.37 -1.08 2.58
CA ALA A 268 -2.09 -1.66 2.94
C ALA A 268 -0.97 -0.62 2.78
N ALA A 269 -0.28 -0.26 3.86
CA ALA A 269 0.85 0.68 3.80
C ALA A 269 2.04 0.09 3.02
N GLU A 270 2.14 -1.23 2.94
CA GLU A 270 3.18 -1.93 2.17
C GLU A 270 3.18 -1.57 0.68
N THR A 271 2.07 -1.03 0.14
CA THR A 271 2.02 -0.48 -1.21
C THR A 271 2.97 0.71 -1.44
N LEU A 272 3.51 1.30 -0.39
CA LEU A 272 4.53 2.35 -0.46
C LEU A 272 5.93 1.79 -0.72
N GLN A 273 6.11 0.48 -0.55
CA GLN A 273 7.37 -0.23 -0.75
C GLN A 273 7.50 -0.76 -2.17
N ASP A 274 8.75 -1.04 -2.56
CA ASP A 274 9.10 -1.70 -3.82
C ASP A 274 9.95 -2.93 -3.52
N HIS A 275 9.37 -4.10 -3.72
CA HIS A 275 10.01 -5.39 -3.45
C HIS A 275 11.24 -5.67 -4.33
N ASP A 276 11.36 -5.01 -5.47
CA ASP A 276 12.50 -5.12 -6.38
C ASP A 276 13.58 -4.05 -6.15
N CYS A 277 13.33 -3.11 -5.24
CA CYS A 277 14.18 -1.94 -4.98
C CYS A 277 14.64 -1.24 -6.28
N SER A 278 13.72 -1.03 -7.21
CA SER A 278 14.01 -0.46 -8.53
C SER A 278 14.59 0.95 -8.45
N ILE A 279 14.36 1.65 -7.34
CA ILE A 279 14.96 2.97 -7.05
C ILE A 279 16.50 2.95 -7.09
N THR A 280 17.12 1.81 -6.86
CA THR A 280 18.60 1.67 -6.94
C THR A 280 19.11 1.35 -8.34
N LYS A 281 18.21 1.13 -9.30
CA LYS A 281 18.52 0.75 -10.69
C LYS A 281 18.38 1.92 -11.67
N SER A 282 17.97 3.10 -11.19
CA SER A 282 17.73 4.31 -11.97
C SER A 282 18.98 5.19 -12.11
#